data_e00dc92fd90cfd36ff1e2d5fb6b43bff
#
_entry.id   e00dc92fd90cfd36ff1e2d5fb6b43bff
#
_cell.length_a   1.000
_cell.length_b   1.000
_cell.length_c   1.000
_cell.angle_alpha   90.00
_cell.angle_beta   90.00
_cell.angle_gamma   90.00
#
_symmetry.space_group_name_H-M   'P 1'
#
loop_
_entity.id
_entity.type
_entity.pdbx_description
1 polymer ?
#
loop_
_entity_poly.entity_id
_entity_poly.type
_entity_poly.pdbx_seq_one_letter_code
_entity_poly.pdbx_strand_id
1 'polypeptide(L)'
;MKYALLISAGLLLAASQQQPAQAQSAHELINQAVAAEGGADALRGLKSLAIKAEAMHWEPGQSKAAGGEPRFLGNTSLLVTWDLANGMARTEWDRDMKYPSMERLKFTETVTPSFGYVTDEKGSKAASSIRVAASLRELERASPTLLLKALDAKSGVRPLATEKRDGKNLLAVGFLDGATNFTLLLDPQTKLPVVIRTRDDDNIVGDSNYDLVLSDWKAVGDAKIAHTLSYQLNGVEVGKVTYKEVTANPTIAADAFAMPDAVKAEAKPPATGNVPYQWVIRRIFLGRFLDSDGIIAPPGTGLKLVELAPNVQHVQGGTANNLIVAMKDHLVVFDAPYGELQSRWVFDEAKKKYPGKPIKYLVLTHHHMDHTGGTRTFMAEGATVIVPAPDKAYFEKVARMPHTIVPDELAKKKRAVKVQEVKDQMSFKDDSDEIRLYNITNPHADGMILGHIVKENVVWVTDILSPRGPIERNAGTLAVGEAFKKYGITGSTIAGGHGATAKQADIGPALGMEVTSR
;
A
#
# COMPACT_ATOMS: atom_id res chain seq x y z
N MET A 1 81.77 -45.85 18.87
CA MET A 1 81.57 -45.49 17.45
C MET A 1 80.54 -46.43 16.84
N LYS A 2 79.30 -46.08 16.77
CA LYS A 2 78.23 -46.79 16.04
C LYS A 2 77.23 -45.75 15.59
N TYR A 3 77.14 -45.52 14.28
CA TYR A 3 76.18 -44.64 13.61
C TYR A 3 74.85 -45.35 13.53
N ALA A 4 73.77 -44.71 13.99
CA ALA A 4 72.40 -45.17 13.75
C ALA A 4 71.78 -44.29 12.66
N LEU A 5 71.36 -44.93 11.58
CA LEU A 5 70.59 -44.33 10.48
C LEU A 5 69.14 -44.21 10.90
N LEU A 6 68.59 -42.98 10.90
CA LEU A 6 67.16 -42.73 11.03
C LEU A 6 66.55 -42.57 9.62
N ILE A 7 65.67 -43.50 9.25
CA ILE A 7 64.85 -43.42 8.05
C ILE A 7 63.57 -42.66 8.43
N SER A 8 63.41 -41.45 7.90
CA SER A 8 62.16 -40.67 8.01
C SER A 8 61.22 -41.03 6.85
N ALA A 9 60.12 -41.71 7.19
CA ALA A 9 59.03 -41.96 6.26
C ALA A 9 58.19 -40.66 6.07
N GLY A 10 58.25 -40.06 4.91
CA GLY A 10 57.42 -38.91 4.54
C GLY A 10 56.01 -39.41 4.20
N LEU A 11 55.02 -38.99 5.01
CA LEU A 11 53.60 -39.07 4.66
C LEU A 11 53.28 -37.97 3.64
N LEU A 12 53.02 -38.36 2.38
CA LEU A 12 52.40 -37.53 1.39
C LEU A 12 50.89 -37.38 1.71
N LEU A 13 50.52 -36.27 2.32
CA LEU A 13 49.13 -35.83 2.37
C LEU A 13 48.70 -35.38 0.97
N ALA A 14 47.90 -36.21 0.30
CA ALA A 14 47.17 -35.79 -0.90
C ALA A 14 46.08 -34.77 -0.48
N ALA A 15 46.38 -33.49 -0.61
CA ALA A 15 45.35 -32.45 -0.53
C ALA A 15 44.44 -32.60 -1.76
N SER A 16 43.26 -33.17 -1.58
CA SER A 16 42.19 -33.10 -2.55
C SER A 16 41.81 -31.61 -2.74
N GLN A 17 42.30 -31.03 -3.81
CA GLN A 17 41.81 -29.72 -4.28
C GLN A 17 40.33 -29.93 -4.68
N GLN A 18 39.42 -29.56 -3.77
CA GLN A 18 38.03 -29.31 -4.15
C GLN A 18 38.06 -28.16 -5.14
N GLN A 19 37.88 -28.43 -6.43
CA GLN A 19 37.59 -27.40 -7.41
C GLN A 19 36.39 -26.60 -6.89
N PRO A 20 36.45 -25.24 -6.89
CA PRO A 20 35.28 -24.44 -6.57
C PRO A 20 34.16 -24.86 -7.53
N ALA A 21 33.03 -25.23 -6.99
CA ALA A 21 31.84 -25.56 -7.78
C ALA A 21 31.60 -24.38 -8.73
N GLN A 22 31.68 -24.65 -10.03
CA GLN A 22 31.49 -23.64 -11.05
C GLN A 22 30.11 -23.04 -10.84
N ALA A 23 30.03 -21.75 -10.59
CA ALA A 23 28.75 -21.07 -10.33
C ALA A 23 27.82 -21.32 -11.54
N GLN A 24 26.67 -21.95 -11.31
CA GLN A 24 25.69 -22.24 -12.35
C GLN A 24 25.31 -20.94 -13.05
N SER A 25 25.20 -20.95 -14.38
CA SER A 25 24.75 -19.80 -15.14
C SER A 25 23.28 -19.47 -14.80
N ALA A 26 22.90 -18.22 -14.90
CA ALA A 26 21.52 -17.81 -14.65
C ALA A 26 20.53 -18.52 -15.59
N HIS A 27 20.91 -18.75 -16.85
CA HIS A 27 20.09 -19.51 -17.82
C HIS A 27 19.94 -20.97 -17.43
N GLU A 28 20.98 -21.60 -16.90
CA GLU A 28 20.90 -22.98 -16.41
C GLU A 28 19.93 -23.07 -15.20
N LEU A 29 19.96 -22.10 -14.27
CA LEU A 29 19.02 -22.05 -13.16
C LEU A 29 17.57 -21.87 -13.64
N ILE A 30 17.31 -21.04 -14.64
CA ILE A 30 15.98 -20.90 -15.25
C ILE A 30 15.55 -22.22 -15.93
N ASN A 31 16.42 -22.87 -16.70
CA ASN A 31 16.10 -24.16 -17.29
C ASN A 31 15.73 -25.21 -16.24
N GLN A 32 16.47 -25.27 -15.14
CA GLN A 32 16.19 -26.18 -14.03
C GLN A 32 14.85 -25.83 -13.33
N ALA A 33 14.55 -24.56 -13.15
CA ALA A 33 13.28 -24.11 -12.56
C ALA A 33 12.09 -24.46 -13.48
N VAL A 34 12.20 -24.23 -14.79
CA VAL A 34 11.19 -24.61 -15.77
C VAL A 34 10.99 -26.14 -15.76
N ALA A 35 12.08 -26.93 -15.73
CA ALA A 35 11.98 -28.38 -15.63
C ALA A 35 11.29 -28.82 -14.31
N ALA A 36 11.56 -28.14 -13.20
CA ALA A 36 10.94 -28.43 -11.90
C ALA A 36 9.43 -28.15 -11.88
N GLU A 37 8.94 -27.20 -12.68
CA GLU A 37 7.51 -26.90 -12.86
C GLU A 37 6.81 -27.82 -13.88
N GLY A 38 7.50 -28.79 -14.48
CA GLY A 38 6.93 -29.75 -15.43
C GLY A 38 7.52 -29.66 -16.85
N GLY A 39 8.36 -28.67 -17.11
CA GLY A 39 9.01 -28.44 -18.38
C GLY A 39 8.32 -27.41 -19.27
N ALA A 40 9.06 -26.91 -20.26
CA ALA A 40 8.60 -25.83 -21.12
C ALA A 40 7.33 -26.19 -21.91
N ASP A 41 7.19 -27.41 -22.37
CA ASP A 41 6.02 -27.86 -23.14
C ASP A 41 4.77 -27.95 -22.26
N ALA A 42 4.90 -28.47 -21.03
CA ALA A 42 3.80 -28.48 -20.04
C ALA A 42 3.33 -27.06 -19.71
N LEU A 43 4.25 -26.14 -19.45
CA LEU A 43 3.91 -24.74 -19.17
C LEU A 43 3.30 -24.04 -20.38
N ARG A 44 3.83 -24.23 -21.59
CA ARG A 44 3.24 -23.70 -22.85
C ARG A 44 1.88 -24.32 -23.16
N GLY A 45 1.63 -25.53 -22.67
CA GLY A 45 0.35 -26.24 -22.77
C GLY A 45 -0.76 -25.61 -21.90
N LEU A 46 -0.41 -24.87 -20.86
CA LEU A 46 -1.36 -24.14 -20.04
C LEU A 46 -1.85 -22.89 -20.80
N LYS A 47 -3.06 -22.93 -21.35
CA LYS A 47 -3.67 -21.80 -22.06
C LYS A 47 -4.60 -21.00 -21.16
N SER A 48 -5.24 -21.67 -20.22
CA SER A 48 -6.18 -21.06 -19.30
C SER A 48 -6.26 -21.82 -17.98
N LEU A 49 -6.76 -21.14 -16.94
CA LEU A 49 -7.03 -21.73 -15.62
C LEU A 49 -8.41 -21.30 -15.13
N ALA A 50 -9.11 -22.24 -14.45
CA ALA A 50 -10.20 -21.89 -13.56
C ALA A 50 -9.75 -22.21 -12.12
N ILE A 51 -9.88 -21.25 -11.22
CA ILE A 51 -9.37 -21.37 -9.86
C ILE A 51 -10.48 -21.00 -8.86
N LYS A 52 -10.69 -21.87 -7.85
CA LYS A 52 -11.39 -21.50 -6.63
C LYS A 52 -10.37 -21.28 -5.53
N ALA A 53 -10.43 -20.14 -4.86
CA ALA A 53 -9.48 -19.79 -3.83
C ALA A 53 -10.14 -19.14 -2.62
N GLU A 54 -9.45 -19.20 -1.51
CA GLU A 54 -9.70 -18.40 -0.30
C GLU A 54 -8.50 -17.50 -0.05
N ALA A 55 -8.78 -16.31 0.46
CA ALA A 55 -7.74 -15.35 0.77
C ALA A 55 -8.01 -14.63 2.10
N MET A 56 -6.93 -14.20 2.71
CA MET A 56 -6.90 -13.30 3.86
C MET A 56 -6.03 -12.09 3.53
N HIS A 57 -6.41 -10.93 4.03
CA HIS A 57 -5.71 -9.67 3.72
C HIS A 57 -5.42 -8.87 4.97
N TRP A 58 -4.25 -8.20 4.97
CA TRP A 58 -3.78 -7.33 6.05
C TRP A 58 -3.19 -6.03 5.47
N GLU A 59 -3.22 -4.95 6.25
CA GLU A 59 -2.63 -3.67 5.86
C GLU A 59 -1.74 -3.10 6.96
N PRO A 60 -0.43 -3.05 6.76
CA PRO A 60 0.51 -2.48 7.72
C PRO A 60 0.33 -0.97 7.90
N GLY A 61 -0.08 -0.24 6.86
CA GLY A 61 -0.36 1.20 6.93
C GLY A 61 -1.64 1.55 7.68
N GLN A 62 -2.35 0.56 8.25
CA GLN A 62 -3.57 0.71 9.04
C GLN A 62 -3.45 0.00 10.40
N SER A 63 -2.23 -0.28 10.86
CA SER A 63 -1.95 -0.91 12.15
C SER A 63 -2.49 -0.07 13.33
N LYS A 64 -2.69 -0.70 14.49
CA LYS A 64 -3.11 0.00 15.71
C LYS A 64 -2.01 0.93 16.23
N ALA A 65 -0.80 0.42 16.32
CA ALA A 65 0.41 1.16 16.66
C ALA A 65 1.23 1.47 15.40
N ALA A 66 1.92 2.60 15.36
CA ALA A 66 2.77 2.99 14.24
C ALA A 66 3.89 1.96 14.01
N GLY A 67 3.87 1.33 12.83
CA GLY A 67 4.80 0.24 12.49
C GLY A 67 4.57 -1.06 13.25
N GLY A 68 3.41 -1.23 13.88
CA GLY A 68 2.98 -2.44 14.57
C GLY A 68 2.44 -3.51 13.65
N GLU A 69 1.78 -4.52 14.23
CA GLU A 69 1.17 -5.62 13.49
C GLU A 69 0.15 -5.11 12.45
N PRO A 70 0.21 -5.63 11.22
CA PRO A 70 -0.73 -5.25 10.17
C PRO A 70 -2.17 -5.50 10.59
N ARG A 71 -3.05 -4.55 10.25
CA ARG A 71 -4.47 -4.69 10.54
C ARG A 71 -5.10 -5.74 9.63
N PHE A 72 -5.79 -6.70 10.23
CA PHE A 72 -6.57 -7.67 9.47
C PHE A 72 -7.76 -6.98 8.80
N LEU A 73 -7.88 -7.15 7.48
CA LEU A 73 -8.91 -6.51 6.67
C LEU A 73 -10.12 -7.40 6.47
N GLY A 74 -9.94 -8.70 6.37
CA GLY A 74 -11.03 -9.65 6.15
C GLY A 74 -10.63 -10.90 5.37
N ASN A 75 -11.63 -11.76 5.16
CA ASN A 75 -11.52 -12.96 4.35
C ASN A 75 -12.19 -12.74 2.99
N THR A 76 -11.74 -13.50 2.00
CA THR A 76 -12.27 -13.41 0.64
C THR A 76 -12.37 -14.80 0.03
N SER A 77 -13.49 -15.11 -0.61
CA SER A 77 -13.59 -16.24 -1.55
C SER A 77 -13.45 -15.70 -2.97
N LEU A 78 -12.70 -16.40 -3.80
CA LEU A 78 -12.37 -16.02 -5.16
C LEU A 78 -12.74 -17.13 -6.15
N LEU A 79 -13.38 -16.74 -7.26
CA LEU A 79 -13.47 -17.55 -8.47
C LEU A 79 -12.73 -16.82 -9.58
N VAL A 80 -11.67 -17.43 -10.12
CA VAL A 80 -10.85 -16.80 -11.15
C VAL A 80 -10.95 -17.60 -12.44
N THR A 81 -11.31 -16.93 -13.52
CA THR A 81 -11.16 -17.39 -14.89
C THR A 81 -9.98 -16.64 -15.49
N TRP A 82 -8.93 -17.37 -15.84
CA TRP A 82 -7.68 -16.78 -16.31
C TRP A 82 -7.31 -17.31 -17.69
N ASP A 83 -7.31 -16.45 -18.68
CA ASP A 83 -6.78 -16.71 -20.02
C ASP A 83 -5.31 -16.32 -20.04
N LEU A 84 -4.44 -17.30 -19.80
CA LEU A 84 -2.99 -17.12 -19.76
C LEU A 84 -2.42 -16.78 -21.14
N ALA A 85 -3.03 -17.33 -22.21
CA ALA A 85 -2.57 -17.12 -23.56
C ALA A 85 -2.73 -15.68 -24.03
N ASN A 86 -3.80 -14.99 -23.57
CA ASN A 86 -4.14 -13.63 -23.95
C ASN A 86 -3.92 -12.61 -22.80
N GLY A 87 -3.44 -13.05 -21.63
CA GLY A 87 -3.18 -12.17 -20.47
C GLY A 87 -4.44 -11.52 -19.91
N MET A 88 -5.57 -12.24 -19.92
CA MET A 88 -6.86 -11.73 -19.41
C MET A 88 -7.31 -12.51 -18.18
N ALA A 89 -7.91 -11.82 -17.23
CA ALA A 89 -8.51 -12.46 -16.06
C ALA A 89 -9.86 -11.84 -15.70
N ARG A 90 -10.78 -12.70 -15.25
CA ARG A 90 -12.04 -12.36 -14.64
C ARG A 90 -12.07 -12.98 -13.25
N THR A 91 -12.17 -12.14 -12.23
CA THR A 91 -12.20 -12.57 -10.82
C THR A 91 -13.51 -12.18 -10.18
N GLU A 92 -14.22 -13.15 -9.64
CA GLU A 92 -15.39 -12.91 -8.79
C GLU A 92 -14.92 -12.85 -7.34
N TRP A 93 -15.21 -11.74 -6.68
CA TRP A 93 -14.84 -11.44 -5.31
C TRP A 93 -16.06 -11.56 -4.39
N ASP A 94 -15.95 -12.35 -3.34
CA ASP A 94 -16.90 -12.38 -2.23
C ASP A 94 -16.12 -12.14 -0.94
N ARG A 95 -16.15 -10.90 -0.45
CA ARG A 95 -15.31 -10.40 0.63
C ARG A 95 -16.11 -10.16 1.91
N ASP A 96 -15.71 -10.84 2.99
CA ASP A 96 -16.19 -10.59 4.35
C ASP A 96 -15.21 -9.63 5.03
N MET A 97 -15.51 -8.33 4.91
CA MET A 97 -14.67 -7.25 5.44
C MET A 97 -14.83 -7.11 6.94
N LYS A 98 -13.70 -6.93 7.63
CA LYS A 98 -13.63 -6.63 9.07
C LYS A 98 -13.13 -5.21 9.34
N TYR A 99 -12.49 -4.60 8.34
CA TYR A 99 -11.95 -3.24 8.37
C TYR A 99 -11.87 -2.69 6.93
N PRO A 100 -12.09 -1.37 6.67
CA PRO A 100 -12.43 -0.29 7.62
C PRO A 100 -13.86 -0.35 8.16
N SER A 101 -14.76 -1.07 7.51
CA SER A 101 -16.12 -1.31 7.94
C SER A 101 -16.43 -2.81 7.92
N MET A 102 -17.35 -3.25 8.79
CA MET A 102 -17.86 -4.63 8.77
C MET A 102 -18.94 -4.73 7.70
N GLU A 103 -18.57 -5.22 6.52
CA GLU A 103 -19.49 -5.36 5.39
C GLU A 103 -19.11 -6.55 4.49
N ARG A 104 -20.07 -7.02 3.70
CA ARG A 104 -19.80 -8.00 2.66
C ARG A 104 -19.83 -7.35 1.29
N LEU A 105 -18.73 -7.46 0.57
CA LEU A 105 -18.57 -6.89 -0.76
C LEU A 105 -18.52 -8.00 -1.80
N LYS A 106 -19.48 -7.97 -2.75
CA LYS A 106 -19.48 -8.87 -3.90
C LYS A 106 -19.35 -8.06 -5.18
N PHE A 107 -18.40 -8.43 -5.99
CA PHE A 107 -18.19 -7.81 -7.30
C PHE A 107 -17.35 -8.71 -8.19
N THR A 108 -17.42 -8.46 -9.49
CA THR A 108 -16.57 -9.10 -10.50
C THR A 108 -15.61 -8.07 -11.04
N GLU A 109 -14.33 -8.40 -11.11
CA GLU A 109 -13.31 -7.60 -11.78
C GLU A 109 -12.84 -8.32 -13.04
N THR A 110 -12.85 -7.62 -14.17
CA THR A 110 -12.29 -8.10 -15.43
C THR A 110 -11.13 -7.20 -15.84
N VAL A 111 -10.00 -7.83 -16.15
CA VAL A 111 -8.78 -7.15 -16.60
C VAL A 111 -8.30 -7.79 -17.89
N THR A 112 -8.03 -6.94 -18.88
CA THR A 112 -7.45 -7.31 -20.18
C THR A 112 -6.23 -6.43 -20.46
N PRO A 113 -5.37 -6.77 -21.43
CA PRO A 113 -4.23 -5.93 -21.80
C PRO A 113 -4.61 -4.50 -22.25
N SER A 114 -5.86 -4.25 -22.57
CA SER A 114 -6.33 -2.98 -23.13
C SER A 114 -7.22 -2.18 -22.19
N PHE A 115 -7.88 -2.82 -21.22
CA PHE A 115 -8.84 -2.18 -20.31
C PHE A 115 -9.12 -3.07 -19.10
N GLY A 116 -9.77 -2.48 -18.09
CA GLY A 116 -10.38 -3.20 -16.98
C GLY A 116 -11.68 -2.57 -16.54
N TYR A 117 -12.52 -3.36 -15.88
CA TYR A 117 -13.77 -2.88 -15.28
C TYR A 117 -14.18 -3.74 -14.09
N VAL A 118 -15.04 -3.16 -13.26
CA VAL A 118 -15.67 -3.84 -12.14
C VAL A 118 -17.18 -3.79 -12.30
N THR A 119 -17.85 -4.91 -12.05
CA THR A 119 -19.31 -5.06 -12.05
C THR A 119 -19.79 -5.45 -10.66
N ASP A 120 -20.77 -4.74 -10.14
CA ASP A 120 -21.46 -5.04 -8.88
C ASP A 120 -22.99 -4.92 -9.06
N GLU A 121 -23.76 -4.93 -7.96
CA GLU A 121 -25.21 -4.75 -7.98
C GLU A 121 -25.69 -3.40 -8.58
N LYS A 122 -24.81 -2.41 -8.64
CA LYS A 122 -25.11 -1.07 -9.17
C LYS A 122 -24.76 -0.93 -10.66
N GLY A 123 -24.17 -1.97 -11.25
CA GLY A 123 -23.76 -2.02 -12.65
C GLY A 123 -22.27 -2.07 -12.85
N SER A 124 -21.83 -1.77 -14.07
CA SER A 124 -20.41 -1.84 -14.46
C SER A 124 -19.77 -0.46 -14.51
N LYS A 125 -18.53 -0.35 -14.04
CA LYS A 125 -17.70 0.87 -14.09
C LYS A 125 -16.31 0.54 -14.58
N ALA A 126 -15.73 1.43 -15.38
CA ALA A 126 -14.35 1.31 -15.82
C ALA A 126 -13.40 1.36 -14.61
N ALA A 127 -12.39 0.49 -14.63
CA ALA A 127 -11.25 0.61 -13.72
C ALA A 127 -10.30 1.70 -14.21
N SER A 128 -9.62 2.38 -13.29
CA SER A 128 -8.63 3.38 -13.65
C SER A 128 -7.43 2.77 -14.39
N SER A 129 -6.77 3.56 -15.23
CA SER A 129 -5.55 3.14 -15.94
C SER A 129 -4.49 2.55 -15.00
N ILE A 130 -4.33 3.14 -13.82
CA ILE A 130 -3.36 2.72 -12.81
C ILE A 130 -3.75 1.37 -12.20
N ARG A 131 -5.05 1.18 -11.90
CA ARG A 131 -5.54 -0.11 -11.41
C ARG A 131 -5.34 -1.22 -12.44
N VAL A 132 -5.66 -0.95 -13.71
CA VAL A 132 -5.45 -1.92 -14.80
C VAL A 132 -3.98 -2.31 -14.90
N ALA A 133 -3.07 -1.33 -14.90
CA ALA A 133 -1.62 -1.59 -14.97
C ALA A 133 -1.13 -2.42 -13.77
N ALA A 134 -1.60 -2.10 -12.55
CA ALA A 134 -1.22 -2.83 -11.35
C ALA A 134 -1.76 -4.27 -11.37
N SER A 135 -3.01 -4.47 -11.77
CA SER A 135 -3.63 -5.80 -11.87
C SER A 135 -2.95 -6.67 -12.93
N LEU A 136 -2.60 -6.10 -14.09
CA LEU A 136 -1.86 -6.83 -15.14
C LEU A 136 -0.50 -7.29 -14.65
N ARG A 137 0.26 -6.43 -13.94
CA ARG A 137 1.55 -6.84 -13.39
C ARG A 137 1.40 -7.95 -12.32
N GLU A 138 0.35 -7.91 -11.51
CA GLU A 138 0.10 -8.98 -10.53
C GLU A 138 -0.29 -10.30 -11.20
N LEU A 139 -1.12 -10.26 -12.24
CA LEU A 139 -1.42 -11.43 -13.06
C LEU A 139 -0.15 -12.00 -13.68
N GLU A 140 0.72 -11.17 -14.24
CA GLU A 140 2.00 -11.60 -14.77
C GLU A 140 2.88 -12.24 -13.70
N ARG A 141 3.05 -11.59 -12.54
CA ARG A 141 3.88 -12.07 -11.43
C ARG A 141 3.37 -13.39 -10.85
N ALA A 142 2.07 -13.56 -10.74
CA ALA A 142 1.43 -14.79 -10.25
C ALA A 142 1.25 -15.87 -11.32
N SER A 143 1.59 -15.57 -12.58
CA SER A 143 1.39 -16.51 -13.68
C SER A 143 2.29 -17.75 -13.56
N PRO A 144 1.74 -18.96 -13.65
CA PRO A 144 2.55 -20.16 -13.69
C PRO A 144 3.43 -20.26 -14.95
N THR A 145 3.20 -19.39 -15.94
CA THR A 145 4.00 -19.33 -17.17
C THR A 145 5.08 -18.24 -17.14
N LEU A 146 5.26 -17.54 -15.99
CA LEU A 146 6.26 -16.46 -15.87
C LEU A 146 7.67 -16.91 -16.23
N LEU A 147 8.06 -18.13 -15.84
CA LEU A 147 9.40 -18.66 -16.14
C LEU A 147 9.67 -18.84 -17.65
N LEU A 148 8.63 -19.01 -18.48
CA LEU A 148 8.80 -19.06 -19.94
C LEU A 148 9.31 -17.71 -20.48
N LYS A 149 8.89 -16.59 -19.90
CA LYS A 149 9.41 -15.27 -20.28
C LYS A 149 10.90 -15.14 -19.95
N ALA A 150 11.31 -15.63 -18.77
CA ALA A 150 12.73 -15.67 -18.41
C ALA A 150 13.52 -16.64 -19.29
N LEU A 151 12.93 -17.78 -19.67
CA LEU A 151 13.56 -18.77 -20.57
C LEU A 151 13.76 -18.20 -21.98
N ASP A 152 12.75 -17.50 -22.50
CA ASP A 152 12.75 -16.94 -23.87
C ASP A 152 13.50 -15.59 -23.95
N ALA A 153 13.85 -14.96 -22.80
CA ALA A 153 14.59 -13.71 -22.71
C ALA A 153 16.05 -13.89 -23.17
N LYS A 154 16.35 -13.51 -24.40
CA LYS A 154 17.66 -13.72 -25.03
C LYS A 154 18.85 -12.98 -24.38
N SER A 155 18.63 -11.95 -23.55
CA SER A 155 19.71 -11.09 -23.04
C SER A 155 19.46 -10.47 -21.66
N GLY A 156 18.40 -10.84 -20.96
CA GLY A 156 17.98 -10.17 -19.73
C GLY A 156 18.19 -10.95 -18.43
N VAL A 157 18.57 -12.23 -18.54
CA VAL A 157 18.74 -13.09 -17.36
C VAL A 157 20.14 -12.91 -16.78
N ARG A 158 20.23 -12.62 -15.49
CA ARG A 158 21.50 -12.38 -14.79
C ARG A 158 21.54 -13.12 -13.44
N PRO A 159 22.71 -13.65 -13.03
CA PRO A 159 22.86 -14.22 -11.70
C PRO A 159 22.82 -13.11 -10.65
N LEU A 160 22.27 -13.42 -9.49
CA LEU A 160 22.28 -12.56 -8.32
C LEU A 160 22.93 -13.32 -7.15
N ALA A 161 23.34 -12.58 -6.12
CA ALA A 161 23.84 -13.20 -4.90
C ALA A 161 22.75 -14.04 -4.22
N THR A 162 23.12 -15.20 -3.67
CA THR A 162 22.21 -16.05 -2.91
C THR A 162 21.61 -15.25 -1.73
N GLU A 163 20.35 -15.52 -1.42
CA GLU A 163 19.65 -14.89 -0.29
C GLU A 163 19.30 -15.93 0.76
N LYS A 164 19.62 -15.63 2.03
CA LYS A 164 19.25 -16.49 3.15
C LYS A 164 17.83 -16.18 3.59
N ARG A 165 16.96 -17.20 3.53
CA ARG A 165 15.57 -17.10 3.98
C ARG A 165 15.18 -18.39 4.70
N ASP A 166 14.58 -18.28 5.89
CA ASP A 166 14.12 -19.41 6.70
C ASP A 166 15.17 -20.53 6.87
N GLY A 167 16.43 -20.12 7.08
CA GLY A 167 17.56 -21.02 7.26
C GLY A 167 18.16 -21.61 5.98
N LYS A 168 17.55 -21.40 4.81
CA LYS A 168 18.02 -21.88 3.50
C LYS A 168 18.75 -20.77 2.74
N ASN A 169 19.78 -21.13 1.97
CA ASN A 169 20.41 -20.25 1.00
C ASN A 169 19.74 -20.44 -0.35
N LEU A 170 18.83 -19.56 -0.72
CA LEU A 170 18.09 -19.58 -1.98
C LEU A 170 18.99 -19.10 -3.12
N LEU A 171 18.91 -19.77 -4.27
CA LEU A 171 19.59 -19.34 -5.50
C LEU A 171 18.81 -18.18 -6.12
N ALA A 172 19.50 -17.13 -6.54
CA ALA A 172 18.84 -15.92 -7.01
C ALA A 172 19.16 -15.61 -8.48
N VAL A 173 18.12 -15.30 -9.25
CA VAL A 173 18.20 -14.93 -10.66
C VAL A 173 17.34 -13.68 -10.89
N GLY A 174 17.90 -12.70 -11.61
CA GLY A 174 17.15 -11.53 -12.07
C GLY A 174 16.85 -11.63 -13.55
N PHE A 175 15.69 -11.15 -13.98
CA PHE A 175 15.37 -10.94 -15.39
C PHE A 175 14.46 -9.74 -15.58
N LEU A 176 14.46 -9.18 -16.79
CA LEU A 176 13.66 -8.04 -17.18
C LEU A 176 12.58 -8.50 -18.18
N ASP A 177 11.32 -8.17 -17.89
CA ASP A 177 10.23 -8.28 -18.84
C ASP A 177 9.53 -6.92 -18.98
N GLY A 178 9.55 -6.35 -20.17
CA GLY A 178 9.13 -4.97 -20.38
C GLY A 178 9.88 -4.00 -19.47
N ALA A 179 9.16 -3.28 -18.63
CA ALA A 179 9.71 -2.37 -17.62
C ALA A 179 9.86 -3.04 -16.23
N THR A 180 9.39 -4.27 -16.05
CA THR A 180 9.39 -4.95 -14.76
C THR A 180 10.66 -5.76 -14.58
N ASN A 181 11.39 -5.47 -13.50
CA ASN A 181 12.57 -6.21 -13.09
C ASN A 181 12.18 -7.24 -12.02
N PHE A 182 12.18 -8.52 -12.42
CA PHE A 182 11.88 -9.63 -11.53
C PHE A 182 13.14 -10.18 -10.87
N THR A 183 13.03 -10.59 -9.61
CA THR A 183 14.00 -11.42 -8.91
C THR A 183 13.32 -12.72 -8.52
N LEU A 184 13.86 -13.84 -9.00
CA LEU A 184 13.44 -15.18 -8.63
C LEU A 184 14.38 -15.72 -7.56
N LEU A 185 13.83 -16.21 -6.45
CA LEU A 185 14.57 -16.98 -5.46
C LEU A 185 14.12 -18.42 -5.55
N LEU A 186 15.06 -19.31 -5.87
CA LEU A 186 14.82 -20.72 -6.13
C LEU A 186 15.31 -21.57 -4.96
N ASP A 187 14.56 -22.60 -4.60
CA ASP A 187 15.01 -23.61 -3.64
C ASP A 187 16.22 -24.37 -4.24
N PRO A 188 17.34 -24.48 -3.53
CA PRO A 188 18.57 -25.08 -4.07
C PRO A 188 18.43 -26.58 -4.39
N GLN A 189 17.47 -27.27 -3.79
CA GLN A 189 17.25 -28.72 -3.98
C GLN A 189 16.21 -28.99 -5.05
N THR A 190 15.01 -28.42 -4.89
CA THR A 190 13.88 -28.67 -5.80
C THR A 190 13.92 -27.83 -7.07
N LYS A 191 14.65 -26.73 -7.07
CA LYS A 191 14.71 -25.68 -8.11
C LYS A 191 13.38 -24.94 -8.33
N LEU A 192 12.33 -25.29 -7.59
CA LEU A 192 11.07 -24.56 -7.65
C LEU A 192 11.24 -23.11 -7.13
N PRO A 193 10.55 -22.14 -7.72
CA PRO A 193 10.49 -20.79 -7.19
C PRO A 193 9.91 -20.77 -5.76
N VAL A 194 10.61 -20.13 -4.85
CA VAL A 194 10.13 -19.85 -3.49
C VAL A 194 9.61 -18.42 -3.40
N VAL A 195 10.27 -17.49 -4.11
CA VAL A 195 9.88 -16.08 -4.13
C VAL A 195 9.99 -15.53 -5.54
N ILE A 196 8.97 -14.81 -5.95
CA ILE A 196 9.00 -13.90 -7.10
C ILE A 196 8.91 -12.48 -6.54
N ARG A 197 10.00 -11.72 -6.63
CA ARG A 197 10.11 -10.37 -6.09
C ARG A 197 10.05 -9.32 -7.17
N THR A 198 9.30 -8.26 -6.92
CA THR A 198 9.49 -6.95 -7.56
C THR A 198 9.97 -5.94 -6.54
N ARG A 199 10.67 -4.88 -7.00
CA ARG A 199 11.02 -3.74 -6.15
C ARG A 199 10.17 -2.55 -6.55
N ASP A 200 9.52 -1.97 -5.54
CA ASP A 200 8.61 -0.84 -5.72
C ASP A 200 8.96 0.28 -4.74
N ASP A 201 8.52 1.49 -5.05
CA ASP A 201 8.51 2.59 -4.09
C ASP A 201 7.20 2.60 -3.29
N ASP A 202 7.30 3.01 -2.04
CA ASP A 202 6.16 3.23 -1.14
C ASP A 202 6.30 4.61 -0.48
N ASN A 203 5.23 5.36 -0.42
CA ASN A 203 5.25 6.75 0.08
C ASN A 203 5.73 6.87 1.54
N ILE A 204 5.59 5.81 2.34
CA ILE A 204 5.95 5.80 3.76
C ILE A 204 7.23 5.02 4.02
N VAL A 205 7.33 3.80 3.48
CA VAL A 205 8.46 2.92 3.77
C VAL A 205 9.56 2.95 2.70
N GLY A 206 9.38 3.74 1.65
CA GLY A 206 10.38 3.98 0.61
C GLY A 206 10.63 2.76 -0.27
N ASP A 207 11.89 2.54 -0.64
CA ASP A 207 12.31 1.41 -1.46
C ASP A 207 11.88 0.09 -0.82
N SER A 208 11.01 -0.64 -1.48
CA SER A 208 10.34 -1.81 -0.92
C SER A 208 10.54 -3.05 -1.78
N ASN A 209 10.76 -4.18 -1.12
CA ASN A 209 10.61 -5.49 -1.73
C ASN A 209 9.16 -5.92 -1.61
N TYR A 210 8.54 -6.23 -2.74
CA TYR A 210 7.22 -6.81 -2.78
C TYR A 210 7.34 -8.26 -3.26
N ASP A 211 7.27 -9.18 -2.31
CA ASP A 211 7.51 -10.60 -2.52
C ASP A 211 6.20 -11.36 -2.71
N LEU A 212 6.14 -12.21 -3.72
CA LEU A 212 5.17 -13.28 -3.85
C LEU A 212 5.87 -14.58 -3.45
N VAL A 213 5.53 -15.09 -2.27
CA VAL A 213 6.09 -16.33 -1.73
C VAL A 213 5.21 -17.49 -2.14
N LEU A 214 5.79 -18.48 -2.78
CA LEU A 214 5.11 -19.63 -3.38
C LEU A 214 5.37 -20.89 -2.56
N SER A 215 4.33 -21.66 -2.30
CA SER A 215 4.42 -22.94 -1.60
C SER A 215 3.25 -23.87 -1.96
N ASP A 216 3.24 -25.09 -1.39
CA ASP A 216 2.21 -26.11 -1.65
C ASP A 216 2.06 -26.41 -3.16
N TRP A 217 3.18 -26.79 -3.78
CA TRP A 217 3.26 -27.10 -5.21
C TRP A 217 2.56 -28.44 -5.51
N LYS A 218 1.58 -28.41 -6.43
CA LYS A 218 0.79 -29.59 -6.86
C LYS A 218 0.77 -29.71 -8.35
N ALA A 219 0.59 -30.94 -8.83
CA ALA A 219 0.40 -31.21 -10.25
C ALA A 219 -0.98 -30.68 -10.72
N VAL A 220 -1.00 -30.00 -11.85
CA VAL A 220 -2.19 -29.53 -12.55
C VAL A 220 -1.97 -29.82 -14.04
N GLY A 221 -2.57 -30.93 -14.54
CA GLY A 221 -2.16 -31.51 -15.79
C GLY A 221 -0.69 -31.98 -15.74
N ASP A 222 0.09 -31.59 -16.72
CA ASP A 222 1.53 -31.91 -16.80
C ASP A 222 2.43 -30.89 -16.09
N ALA A 223 1.86 -29.76 -15.65
CA ALA A 223 2.58 -28.72 -14.96
C ALA A 223 2.43 -28.82 -13.42
N LYS A 224 3.31 -28.15 -12.68
CA LYS A 224 3.16 -27.92 -11.23
C LYS A 224 2.83 -26.46 -10.98
N ILE A 225 1.83 -26.22 -10.12
CA ILE A 225 1.37 -24.89 -9.75
C ILE A 225 1.40 -24.77 -8.22
N ALA A 226 1.92 -23.65 -7.71
CA ALA A 226 1.86 -23.33 -6.29
C ALA A 226 0.39 -23.08 -5.88
N HIS A 227 -0.06 -23.71 -4.79
CA HIS A 227 -1.42 -23.58 -4.28
C HIS A 227 -1.52 -22.62 -3.10
N THR A 228 -0.39 -22.15 -2.56
CA THR A 228 -0.35 -21.11 -1.53
C THR A 228 0.55 -19.99 -2.00
N LEU A 229 -0.01 -18.79 -2.05
CA LEU A 229 0.61 -17.54 -2.46
C LEU A 229 0.54 -16.56 -1.28
N SER A 230 1.69 -16.18 -0.70
CA SER A 230 1.78 -15.15 0.34
C SER A 230 2.40 -13.89 -0.24
N TYR A 231 1.67 -12.78 -0.19
CA TYR A 231 2.12 -11.45 -0.59
C TYR A 231 2.78 -10.76 0.58
N GLN A 232 4.02 -10.32 0.43
CA GLN A 232 4.78 -9.72 1.52
C GLN A 232 5.41 -8.40 1.10
N LEU A 233 5.21 -7.36 1.90
CA LEU A 233 5.87 -6.07 1.77
C LEU A 233 7.02 -6.00 2.79
N ASN A 234 8.27 -5.97 2.31
CA ASN A 234 9.46 -6.00 3.18
C ASN A 234 9.45 -7.14 4.22
N GLY A 235 8.95 -8.31 3.83
CA GLY A 235 8.82 -9.49 4.69
C GLY A 235 7.55 -9.53 5.58
N VAL A 236 6.74 -8.49 5.59
CA VAL A 236 5.46 -8.43 6.31
C VAL A 236 4.35 -8.95 5.42
N GLU A 237 3.61 -9.98 5.85
CA GLU A 237 2.49 -10.54 5.09
C GLU A 237 1.34 -9.53 4.99
N VAL A 238 0.90 -9.26 3.76
CA VAL A 238 -0.20 -8.34 3.43
C VAL A 238 -1.37 -9.05 2.73
N GLY A 239 -1.15 -10.28 2.27
CA GLY A 239 -2.16 -11.12 1.68
C GLY A 239 -1.72 -12.57 1.61
N LYS A 240 -2.67 -13.48 1.77
CA LYS A 240 -2.44 -14.91 1.60
C LYS A 240 -3.59 -15.51 0.82
N VAL A 241 -3.27 -16.14 -0.31
CA VAL A 241 -4.25 -16.80 -1.18
C VAL A 241 -3.96 -18.29 -1.18
N THR A 242 -4.99 -19.12 -1.00
CA THR A 242 -4.89 -20.58 -1.05
C THR A 242 -5.84 -21.11 -2.11
N TYR A 243 -5.29 -21.71 -3.14
CA TYR A 243 -6.05 -22.37 -4.21
C TYR A 243 -6.64 -23.68 -3.68
N LYS A 244 -7.95 -23.79 -3.69
CA LYS A 244 -8.69 -25.01 -3.28
C LYS A 244 -8.86 -25.96 -4.44
N GLU A 245 -9.17 -25.42 -5.61
CA GLU A 245 -9.36 -26.17 -6.85
C GLU A 245 -8.67 -25.40 -7.99
N VAL A 246 -7.96 -26.11 -8.84
CA VAL A 246 -7.34 -25.55 -10.05
C VAL A 246 -7.62 -26.50 -11.23
N THR A 247 -8.26 -26.00 -12.26
CA THR A 247 -8.54 -26.71 -13.50
C THR A 247 -7.75 -26.10 -14.64
N ALA A 248 -6.92 -26.92 -15.30
CA ALA A 248 -6.19 -26.50 -16.48
C ALA A 248 -7.08 -26.55 -17.73
N ASN A 249 -6.92 -25.55 -18.59
CA ASN A 249 -7.56 -25.45 -19.90
C ASN A 249 -9.09 -25.66 -19.87
N PRO A 250 -9.83 -24.99 -18.94
CA PRO A 250 -11.28 -25.02 -18.96
C PRO A 250 -11.81 -24.36 -20.24
N THR A 251 -12.99 -24.75 -20.66
CA THR A 251 -13.70 -24.01 -21.69
C THR A 251 -14.12 -22.64 -21.15
N ILE A 252 -13.66 -21.58 -21.79
CA ILE A 252 -14.02 -20.20 -21.44
C ILE A 252 -15.12 -19.73 -22.42
N ALA A 253 -16.19 -19.12 -21.87
CA ALA A 253 -17.24 -18.52 -22.68
C ALA A 253 -16.67 -17.40 -23.57
N ALA A 254 -17.13 -17.30 -24.81
CA ALA A 254 -16.61 -16.35 -25.79
C ALA A 254 -16.73 -14.87 -25.37
N ASP A 255 -17.69 -14.57 -24.50
CA ASP A 255 -17.98 -13.24 -23.96
C ASP A 255 -17.46 -13.01 -22.53
N ALA A 256 -16.70 -13.98 -21.98
CA ALA A 256 -16.24 -13.92 -20.58
C ALA A 256 -15.46 -12.64 -20.21
N PHE A 257 -14.79 -12.04 -21.21
CA PHE A 257 -13.99 -10.81 -21.07
C PHE A 257 -14.55 -9.65 -21.90
N ALA A 258 -15.78 -9.76 -22.41
CA ALA A 258 -16.38 -8.72 -23.23
C ALA A 258 -16.59 -7.43 -22.41
N MET A 259 -16.29 -6.29 -23.03
CA MET A 259 -16.49 -4.99 -22.40
C MET A 259 -17.99 -4.63 -22.40
N PRO A 260 -18.62 -4.39 -21.24
CA PRO A 260 -19.99 -3.90 -21.19
C PRO A 260 -20.13 -2.52 -21.86
N ASP A 261 -21.25 -2.26 -22.54
CA ASP A 261 -21.50 -0.99 -23.21
C ASP A 261 -21.40 0.22 -22.26
N ALA A 262 -21.83 0.05 -21.01
CA ALA A 262 -21.79 1.08 -19.98
C ALA A 262 -20.38 1.62 -19.68
N VAL A 263 -19.33 0.83 -19.91
CA VAL A 263 -17.94 1.25 -19.61
C VAL A 263 -17.15 1.68 -20.84
N LYS A 264 -17.67 1.49 -22.06
CA LYS A 264 -16.93 1.77 -23.30
C LYS A 264 -16.43 3.22 -23.42
N ALA A 265 -17.22 4.19 -22.95
CA ALA A 265 -16.86 5.60 -23.01
C ALA A 265 -15.80 6.01 -21.98
N GLU A 266 -15.68 5.27 -20.87
CA GLU A 266 -14.79 5.59 -19.74
C GLU A 266 -13.54 4.72 -19.71
N ALA A 267 -13.56 3.56 -20.39
CA ALA A 267 -12.44 2.63 -20.40
C ALA A 267 -11.17 3.27 -20.97
N LYS A 268 -10.08 3.11 -20.24
CA LYS A 268 -8.76 3.63 -20.60
C LYS A 268 -7.75 2.50 -20.67
N PRO A 269 -6.71 2.62 -21.50
CA PRO A 269 -5.60 1.68 -21.50
C PRO A 269 -4.84 1.71 -20.16
N PRO A 270 -4.07 0.65 -19.84
CA PRO A 270 -3.25 0.63 -18.64
C PRO A 270 -2.27 1.79 -18.62
N ALA A 271 -2.03 2.34 -17.44
CA ALA A 271 -1.07 3.42 -17.24
C ALA A 271 0.37 2.93 -17.53
N THR A 272 1.19 3.86 -18.02
CA THR A 272 2.61 3.64 -18.26
C THR A 272 3.45 4.57 -17.39
N GLY A 273 4.74 4.25 -17.21
CA GLY A 273 5.66 5.06 -16.42
C GLY A 273 5.67 4.68 -14.94
N ASN A 274 5.64 5.67 -14.06
CA ASN A 274 5.75 5.44 -12.62
C ASN A 274 4.39 5.05 -12.02
N VAL A 275 4.07 3.76 -12.01
CA VAL A 275 2.88 3.19 -11.40
C VAL A 275 3.24 2.67 -9.99
N PRO A 276 2.57 3.12 -8.92
CA PRO A 276 2.81 2.63 -7.56
C PRO A 276 2.11 1.27 -7.34
N TYR A 277 2.62 0.24 -8.00
CA TYR A 277 1.97 -1.06 -8.15
C TYR A 277 1.50 -1.69 -6.84
N GLN A 278 2.42 -1.95 -5.88
CA GLN A 278 2.06 -2.61 -4.62
C GLN A 278 1.10 -1.77 -3.78
N TRP A 279 1.23 -0.44 -3.83
CA TRP A 279 0.32 0.48 -3.16
C TRP A 279 -1.11 0.32 -3.68
N VAL A 280 -1.29 0.29 -5.00
CA VAL A 280 -2.61 0.13 -5.65
C VAL A 280 -3.22 -1.22 -5.29
N ILE A 281 -2.46 -2.31 -5.38
CA ILE A 281 -2.95 -3.66 -5.05
C ILE A 281 -3.39 -3.73 -3.58
N ARG A 282 -2.61 -3.19 -2.64
CA ARG A 282 -3.00 -3.17 -1.22
C ARG A 282 -4.26 -2.32 -0.98
N ARG A 283 -4.43 -1.23 -1.73
CA ARG A 283 -5.65 -0.39 -1.66
C ARG A 283 -6.89 -1.12 -2.16
N ILE A 284 -6.78 -1.97 -3.16
CA ILE A 284 -7.88 -2.83 -3.60
C ILE A 284 -8.35 -3.74 -2.45
N PHE A 285 -7.43 -4.20 -1.62
CA PHE A 285 -7.77 -5.05 -0.46
C PHE A 285 -8.42 -4.28 0.69
N LEU A 286 -8.16 -2.98 0.84
CA LEU A 286 -8.86 -2.13 1.82
C LEU A 286 -10.33 -1.88 1.47
N GLY A 287 -10.71 -1.98 0.20
CA GLY A 287 -12.06 -1.69 -0.24
C GLY A 287 -12.26 -1.97 -1.72
N ARG A 288 -13.29 -1.37 -2.30
CA ARG A 288 -13.62 -1.38 -3.72
C ARG A 288 -13.19 -0.06 -4.36
N PHE A 289 -11.92 0.27 -4.34
CA PHE A 289 -11.44 1.47 -4.99
C PHE A 289 -11.37 1.24 -6.50
N LEU A 290 -12.40 1.68 -7.21
CA LEU A 290 -12.42 1.71 -8.67
C LEU A 290 -11.55 2.83 -9.21
N ASP A 291 -11.47 3.90 -8.45
CA ASP A 291 -10.79 5.14 -8.78
C ASP A 291 -9.46 5.24 -8.01
N SER A 292 -8.48 4.46 -8.45
CA SER A 292 -7.11 4.60 -7.95
C SER A 292 -6.46 5.88 -8.49
N ASP A 293 -6.96 6.43 -9.61
CA ASP A 293 -6.47 7.69 -10.17
C ASP A 293 -6.81 8.87 -9.25
N GLY A 294 -7.96 8.85 -8.55
CA GLY A 294 -8.33 9.87 -7.58
C GLY A 294 -7.40 9.97 -6.37
N ILE A 295 -6.65 8.89 -6.07
CA ILE A 295 -5.65 8.85 -5.00
C ILE A 295 -4.29 9.38 -5.49
N ILE A 296 -4.00 9.23 -6.79
CA ILE A 296 -2.70 9.48 -7.40
C ILE A 296 -2.83 10.52 -8.54
N ALA A 297 -4.04 10.99 -8.78
CA ALA A 297 -4.36 11.88 -9.89
C ALA A 297 -3.55 13.18 -9.86
N PRO A 298 -3.29 13.76 -11.02
CA PRO A 298 -2.70 15.09 -11.12
C PRO A 298 -3.49 16.12 -10.29
N PRO A 299 -2.82 17.13 -9.74
CA PRO A 299 -3.46 18.19 -8.98
C PRO A 299 -4.67 18.77 -9.71
N GLY A 300 -5.79 18.91 -9.01
CA GLY A 300 -6.99 19.57 -9.53
C GLY A 300 -8.18 18.67 -9.87
N THR A 301 -8.04 17.34 -9.87
CA THR A 301 -9.19 16.46 -10.06
C THR A 301 -9.98 16.30 -8.76
N GLY A 302 -11.00 17.14 -8.58
CA GLY A 302 -11.96 17.05 -7.48
C GLY A 302 -11.56 17.74 -6.18
N LEU A 303 -10.29 18.10 -5.96
CA LEU A 303 -9.88 18.84 -4.77
C LEU A 303 -10.37 20.30 -4.81
N LYS A 304 -10.87 20.81 -3.70
CA LYS A 304 -11.35 22.18 -3.55
C LYS A 304 -11.07 22.74 -2.15
N LEU A 305 -10.84 24.04 -2.06
CA LEU A 305 -10.83 24.76 -0.81
C LEU A 305 -12.27 25.13 -0.42
N VAL A 306 -12.68 24.74 0.78
CA VAL A 306 -13.94 25.18 1.39
C VAL A 306 -13.58 26.07 2.58
N GLU A 307 -13.90 27.35 2.46
CA GLU A 307 -13.64 28.32 3.52
C GLU A 307 -14.58 28.08 4.70
N LEU A 308 -14.02 27.77 5.86
CA LEU A 308 -14.77 27.67 7.14
C LEU A 308 -14.71 28.98 7.92
N ALA A 309 -13.60 29.70 7.78
CA ALA A 309 -13.37 31.05 8.26
C ALA A 309 -12.26 31.70 7.39
N PRO A 310 -12.07 33.04 7.42
CA PRO A 310 -11.05 33.69 6.60
C PRO A 310 -9.64 33.12 6.74
N ASN A 311 -9.30 32.59 7.92
CA ASN A 311 -8.03 31.97 8.25
C ASN A 311 -8.07 30.43 8.27
N VAL A 312 -9.21 29.77 7.97
CA VAL A 312 -9.38 28.31 8.03
C VAL A 312 -9.95 27.79 6.72
N GLN A 313 -9.18 26.95 6.01
CA GLN A 313 -9.58 26.32 4.76
C GLN A 313 -9.62 24.81 4.91
N HIS A 314 -10.76 24.21 4.60
CA HIS A 314 -10.94 22.77 4.54
C HIS A 314 -10.72 22.29 3.11
N VAL A 315 -9.69 21.48 2.86
CA VAL A 315 -9.42 20.85 1.57
C VAL A 315 -10.31 19.63 1.46
N GLN A 316 -11.26 19.65 0.54
CA GLN A 316 -12.23 18.58 0.32
C GLN A 316 -12.12 18.03 -1.11
N GLY A 317 -12.75 16.88 -1.36
CA GLY A 317 -12.85 16.25 -2.68
C GLY A 317 -11.93 15.06 -2.88
N GLY A 318 -10.97 14.83 -1.98
CA GLY A 318 -10.23 13.58 -1.87
C GLY A 318 -10.98 12.52 -1.04
N THR A 319 -10.42 11.32 -0.93
CA THR A 319 -10.92 10.31 0.01
C THR A 319 -10.52 10.65 1.44
N ALA A 320 -9.44 11.39 1.63
CA ALA A 320 -9.05 12.05 2.87
C ALA A 320 -8.70 13.52 2.61
N ASN A 321 -8.96 14.36 3.59
CA ASN A 321 -8.92 15.81 3.52
C ASN A 321 -7.69 16.39 4.25
N ASN A 322 -7.47 17.72 4.07
CA ASN A 322 -6.54 18.51 4.87
C ASN A 322 -7.30 19.69 5.51
N LEU A 323 -6.75 20.26 6.59
CA LEU A 323 -7.14 21.57 7.06
C LEU A 323 -5.94 22.51 7.00
N ILE A 324 -6.11 23.72 6.45
CA ILE A 324 -5.09 24.76 6.40
C ILE A 324 -5.54 25.88 7.34
N VAL A 325 -4.70 26.22 8.31
CA VAL A 325 -4.96 27.30 9.26
C VAL A 325 -3.87 28.37 9.12
N ALA A 326 -4.29 29.61 8.85
CA ALA A 326 -3.39 30.74 8.74
C ALA A 326 -3.24 31.44 10.09
N MET A 327 -2.02 31.37 10.65
CA MET A 327 -1.57 32.19 11.78
C MET A 327 -1.04 33.55 11.27
N LYS A 328 -0.55 34.40 12.17
CA LYS A 328 -0.08 35.75 11.83
C LYS A 328 0.97 35.75 10.73
N ASP A 329 2.00 34.92 10.84
CA ASP A 329 3.17 34.89 9.96
C ASP A 329 3.43 33.54 9.26
N HIS A 330 2.63 32.50 9.53
CA HIS A 330 2.83 31.18 9.01
C HIS A 330 1.51 30.39 8.88
N LEU A 331 1.60 29.20 8.26
CA LEU A 331 0.50 28.26 8.13
C LEU A 331 0.77 27.00 8.96
N VAL A 332 -0.33 26.44 9.48
CA VAL A 332 -0.39 25.09 10.05
C VAL A 332 -1.30 24.25 9.17
N VAL A 333 -0.82 23.08 8.74
CA VAL A 333 -1.60 22.15 7.93
C VAL A 333 -1.83 20.88 8.75
N PHE A 334 -3.06 20.36 8.71
CA PHE A 334 -3.42 19.10 9.31
C PHE A 334 -3.51 18.02 8.24
N ASP A 335 -2.88 16.88 8.51
CA ASP A 335 -2.75 15.69 7.69
C ASP A 335 -2.07 15.91 6.33
N ALA A 336 -1.57 14.85 5.75
CA ALA A 336 -0.89 14.82 4.46
C ALA A 336 -1.32 13.54 3.70
N PRO A 337 -2.57 13.50 3.19
CA PRO A 337 -3.14 12.31 2.58
C PRO A 337 -2.32 11.75 1.42
N TYR A 338 -2.25 10.45 1.33
CA TYR A 338 -1.83 9.60 0.23
C TYR A 338 -0.44 9.79 -0.35
N GLY A 339 -0.03 11.01 -0.72
CA GLY A 339 1.26 11.18 -1.36
C GLY A 339 1.60 12.61 -1.79
N GLU A 340 2.63 12.69 -2.62
CA GLU A 340 3.20 13.97 -3.03
C GLU A 340 2.23 14.84 -3.82
N LEU A 341 1.41 14.25 -4.69
CA LEU A 341 0.54 15.02 -5.59
C LEU A 341 -0.49 15.88 -4.85
N GLN A 342 -1.23 15.30 -3.88
CA GLN A 342 -2.18 16.06 -3.07
C GLN A 342 -1.44 17.09 -2.21
N SER A 343 -0.30 16.73 -1.63
CA SER A 343 0.50 17.65 -0.83
C SER A 343 0.99 18.85 -1.63
N ARG A 344 1.44 18.66 -2.88
CA ARG A 344 1.82 19.76 -3.78
C ARG A 344 0.65 20.69 -4.09
N TRP A 345 -0.50 20.11 -4.40
CA TRP A 345 -1.72 20.90 -4.59
C TRP A 345 -2.05 21.76 -3.37
N VAL A 346 -1.96 21.18 -2.15
CA VAL A 346 -2.16 21.91 -0.89
C VAL A 346 -1.18 23.08 -0.74
N PHE A 347 0.12 22.87 -1.05
CA PHE A 347 1.13 23.93 -1.04
C PHE A 347 0.79 25.05 -2.01
N ASP A 348 0.40 24.72 -3.23
CA ASP A 348 0.12 25.71 -4.28
C ASP A 348 -1.13 26.53 -3.93
N GLU A 349 -2.20 25.90 -3.48
CA GLU A 349 -3.42 26.62 -3.06
C GLU A 349 -3.19 27.44 -1.77
N ALA A 350 -2.42 26.93 -0.82
CA ALA A 350 -2.06 27.66 0.37
C ALA A 350 -1.26 28.95 0.05
N LYS A 351 -0.30 28.87 -0.90
CA LYS A 351 0.47 30.04 -1.38
C LYS A 351 -0.42 31.08 -2.07
N LYS A 352 -1.39 30.63 -2.88
CA LYS A 352 -2.34 31.53 -3.57
C LYS A 352 -3.26 32.21 -2.56
N LYS A 353 -3.78 31.47 -1.59
CA LYS A 353 -4.73 31.99 -0.59
C LYS A 353 -4.04 32.89 0.45
N TYR A 354 -2.81 32.55 0.85
CA TYR A 354 -2.08 33.22 1.92
C TYR A 354 -0.63 33.58 1.46
N PRO A 355 -0.47 34.52 0.54
CA PRO A 355 0.84 34.86 -0.03
C PRO A 355 1.81 35.32 1.06
N GLY A 356 3.06 34.86 0.97
CA GLY A 356 4.13 35.19 1.89
C GLY A 356 4.17 34.39 3.21
N LYS A 357 3.16 33.58 3.52
CA LYS A 357 3.14 32.73 4.73
C LYS A 357 3.69 31.32 4.42
N PRO A 358 4.82 30.91 5.03
CA PRO A 358 5.31 29.54 4.88
C PRO A 358 4.45 28.55 5.65
N ILE A 359 4.35 27.31 5.16
CA ILE A 359 3.83 26.19 5.96
C ILE A 359 4.92 25.80 6.95
N LYS A 360 4.75 26.19 8.22
CA LYS A 360 5.71 25.98 9.29
C LYS A 360 5.52 24.67 10.03
N TYR A 361 4.26 24.23 10.15
CA TYR A 361 3.90 23.00 10.85
C TYR A 361 2.98 22.13 10.01
N LEU A 362 3.27 20.83 10.02
CA LEU A 362 2.37 19.77 9.60
C LEU A 362 1.95 19.01 10.86
N VAL A 363 0.69 18.99 11.18
CA VAL A 363 0.12 18.20 12.27
C VAL A 363 -0.47 16.94 11.68
N LEU A 364 0.06 15.76 12.01
CA LEU A 364 -0.50 14.47 11.66
C LEU A 364 -1.41 14.00 12.79
N THR A 365 -2.66 13.70 12.45
CA THR A 365 -3.63 13.26 13.46
C THR A 365 -3.24 11.89 14.02
N HIS A 366 -2.82 10.97 13.16
CA HIS A 366 -2.32 9.64 13.51
C HIS A 366 -1.50 9.09 12.34
N HIS A 367 -0.95 7.88 12.48
CA HIS A 367 0.04 7.32 11.54
C HIS A 367 -0.54 6.63 10.30
N HIS A 368 -1.86 6.50 10.16
CA HIS A 368 -2.42 5.77 9.02
C HIS A 368 -2.07 6.41 7.68
N MET A 369 -1.86 5.56 6.67
CA MET A 369 -1.27 5.97 5.40
C MET A 369 -2.12 6.95 4.60
N ASP A 370 -3.44 6.93 4.77
CA ASP A 370 -4.38 7.86 4.13
C ASP A 370 -4.39 9.26 4.75
N HIS A 371 -3.70 9.44 5.89
CA HIS A 371 -3.45 10.73 6.54
C HIS A 371 -1.99 11.17 6.49
N THR A 372 -1.07 10.28 6.09
CA THR A 372 0.37 10.54 6.25
C THR A 372 1.22 10.30 5.01
N GLY A 373 0.65 9.75 3.92
CA GLY A 373 1.40 9.38 2.72
C GLY A 373 2.18 10.53 2.07
N GLY A 374 1.73 11.78 2.24
CA GLY A 374 2.38 12.98 1.72
C GLY A 374 3.34 13.68 2.69
N THR A 375 3.58 13.13 3.88
CA THR A 375 4.39 13.77 4.95
C THR A 375 5.76 14.21 4.48
N ARG A 376 6.45 13.41 3.67
CA ARG A 376 7.81 13.70 3.18
C ARG A 376 7.86 14.93 2.28
N THR A 377 6.77 15.28 1.59
CA THR A 377 6.66 16.53 0.83
C THR A 377 6.76 17.75 1.75
N PHE A 378 6.06 17.72 2.89
CA PHE A 378 6.15 18.79 3.90
C PHE A 378 7.52 18.86 4.57
N MET A 379 8.13 17.71 4.86
CA MET A 379 9.50 17.61 5.37
C MET A 379 10.50 18.26 4.40
N ALA A 380 10.35 18.01 3.09
CA ALA A 380 11.19 18.58 2.04
C ALA A 380 11.07 20.11 1.96
N GLU A 381 9.92 20.67 2.28
CA GLU A 381 9.69 22.13 2.34
C GLU A 381 10.10 22.75 3.68
N GLY A 382 10.50 21.95 4.66
CA GLY A 382 11.03 22.40 5.94
C GLY A 382 10.01 22.60 7.04
N ALA A 383 8.80 22.05 6.86
CA ALA A 383 7.82 22.03 7.93
C ALA A 383 8.30 21.15 9.10
N THR A 384 8.04 21.60 10.33
CA THR A 384 8.15 20.74 11.52
C THR A 384 6.93 19.84 11.57
N VAL A 385 7.16 18.52 11.65
CA VAL A 385 6.07 17.53 11.73
C VAL A 385 5.70 17.31 13.18
N ILE A 386 4.42 17.52 13.51
CA ILE A 386 3.85 17.34 14.84
C ILE A 386 3.04 16.04 14.84
N VAL A 387 3.30 15.15 15.77
CA VAL A 387 2.71 13.80 15.80
C VAL A 387 2.28 13.43 17.22
N PRO A 388 1.35 12.47 17.40
CA PRO A 388 1.12 11.85 18.70
C PRO A 388 2.43 11.25 19.26
N ALA A 389 2.60 11.29 20.57
CA ALA A 389 3.86 10.82 21.20
C ALA A 389 4.26 9.38 20.82
N PRO A 390 3.33 8.40 20.70
CA PRO A 390 3.69 7.05 20.27
C PRO A 390 4.28 6.98 18.86
N ASP A 391 3.95 7.93 17.99
CA ASP A 391 4.29 7.89 16.56
C ASP A 391 5.62 8.57 16.23
N LYS A 392 6.26 9.28 17.19
CA LYS A 392 7.47 10.08 16.93
C LYS A 392 8.60 9.29 16.31
N ALA A 393 8.99 8.18 16.92
CA ALA A 393 10.09 7.34 16.44
C ALA A 393 9.81 6.78 15.03
N TYR A 394 8.54 6.48 14.74
CA TYR A 394 8.11 6.02 13.44
C TYR A 394 8.33 7.10 12.36
N PHE A 395 7.89 8.35 12.58
CA PHE A 395 8.09 9.42 11.61
C PHE A 395 9.54 9.89 11.49
N GLU A 396 10.33 9.80 12.55
CA GLU A 396 11.78 9.97 12.45
C GLU A 396 12.44 8.90 11.56
N LYS A 397 11.92 7.66 11.59
CA LYS A 397 12.34 6.60 10.67
C LYS A 397 11.87 6.89 9.25
N VAL A 398 10.60 7.25 9.04
CA VAL A 398 10.04 7.62 7.72
C VAL A 398 10.87 8.72 7.05
N ALA A 399 11.34 9.73 7.80
CA ALA A 399 12.19 10.78 7.29
C ALA A 399 13.52 10.27 6.69
N ARG A 400 14.03 9.14 7.17
CA ARG A 400 15.31 8.53 6.75
C ARG A 400 15.16 7.38 5.75
N MET A 401 13.93 6.96 5.41
CA MET A 401 13.72 5.86 4.47
C MET A 401 14.30 6.21 3.10
N PRO A 402 15.01 5.27 2.45
CA PRO A 402 15.53 5.47 1.11
C PRO A 402 14.39 5.51 0.08
N HIS A 403 14.45 6.46 -0.83
CA HIS A 403 13.59 6.57 -2.00
C HIS A 403 14.49 6.69 -3.23
N THR A 404 15.13 5.58 -3.61
CA THR A 404 16.07 5.54 -4.74
C THR A 404 15.42 5.03 -6.02
N ILE A 405 14.34 4.27 -5.89
CA ILE A 405 13.55 3.75 -7.03
C ILE A 405 12.79 4.91 -7.67
N VAL A 406 12.09 5.69 -6.84
CA VAL A 406 11.37 6.91 -7.23
C VAL A 406 11.75 8.03 -6.26
N PRO A 407 12.82 8.80 -6.55
CA PRO A 407 13.28 9.85 -5.66
C PRO A 407 12.21 10.94 -5.48
N ASP A 408 11.67 11.06 -4.26
CA ASP A 408 10.77 12.13 -3.85
C ASP A 408 11.53 13.44 -3.59
N GLU A 409 10.82 14.51 -3.28
CA GLU A 409 11.40 15.82 -3.01
C GLU A 409 12.34 15.83 -1.80
N LEU A 410 12.07 15.03 -0.76
CA LEU A 410 12.96 14.96 0.41
C LEU A 410 14.28 14.26 0.07
N ALA A 411 14.23 13.20 -0.72
CA ALA A 411 15.42 12.51 -1.21
C ALA A 411 16.28 13.41 -2.10
N LYS A 412 15.66 14.25 -2.94
CA LYS A 412 16.33 15.22 -3.80
C LYS A 412 16.96 16.38 -2.99
N LYS A 413 16.20 16.97 -2.06
CA LYS A 413 16.62 18.16 -1.28
C LYS A 413 17.55 17.83 -0.12
N LYS A 414 17.54 16.60 0.40
CA LYS A 414 18.35 16.12 1.54
C LYS A 414 18.28 17.04 2.76
N ARG A 415 17.09 17.54 3.08
CA ARG A 415 16.89 18.50 4.16
C ARG A 415 16.86 17.79 5.52
N ALA A 416 17.38 18.46 6.56
CA ALA A 416 17.18 18.01 7.95
C ALA A 416 15.71 18.11 8.35
N VAL A 417 15.17 17.07 8.94
CA VAL A 417 13.78 16.96 9.35
C VAL A 417 13.64 17.13 10.85
N LYS A 418 12.59 17.85 11.27
CA LYS A 418 12.24 18.02 12.67
C LYS A 418 10.87 17.40 12.94
N VAL A 419 10.83 16.46 13.90
CA VAL A 419 9.61 15.82 14.40
C VAL A 419 9.42 16.17 15.87
N GLN A 420 8.22 16.64 16.23
CA GLN A 420 7.84 16.98 17.61
C GLN A 420 6.63 16.13 18.02
N GLU A 421 6.59 15.76 19.29
CA GLU A 421 5.51 14.94 19.85
C GLU A 421 4.50 15.77 20.63
N VAL A 422 3.24 15.37 20.59
CA VAL A 422 2.18 15.78 21.50
C VAL A 422 1.94 14.64 22.48
N LYS A 423 2.31 14.85 23.75
CA LYS A 423 2.10 13.84 24.82
C LYS A 423 0.64 13.85 25.29
N ASP A 424 0.17 14.93 25.81
CA ASP A 424 -1.22 15.16 26.22
C ASP A 424 -1.82 16.32 25.42
N GLN A 425 -1.18 17.50 25.48
CA GLN A 425 -1.61 18.68 24.74
C GLN A 425 -0.43 19.55 24.31
N MET A 426 -0.65 20.33 23.24
CA MET A 426 0.28 21.35 22.73
C MET A 426 -0.55 22.52 22.20
N SER A 427 -0.03 23.74 22.19
CA SER A 427 -0.68 24.87 21.55
C SER A 427 0.28 25.73 20.73
N PHE A 428 -0.27 26.33 19.67
CA PHE A 428 0.32 27.42 18.91
C PHE A 428 -0.56 28.64 19.13
N LYS A 429 0.01 29.76 19.55
CA LYS A 429 -0.75 30.96 19.82
C LYS A 429 -0.01 32.19 19.35
N ASP A 430 -0.73 33.09 18.70
CA ASP A 430 -0.30 34.45 18.38
C ASP A 430 -1.49 35.43 18.48
N ASP A 431 -1.30 36.66 17.98
CA ASP A 431 -2.37 37.68 18.06
C ASP A 431 -3.56 37.37 17.13
N SER A 432 -3.42 36.47 16.16
CA SER A 432 -4.47 36.13 15.19
C SER A 432 -5.39 35.02 15.69
N ASP A 433 -4.83 33.94 16.27
CA ASP A 433 -5.58 32.78 16.73
C ASP A 433 -4.79 31.95 17.75
N GLU A 434 -5.44 30.92 18.28
CA GLU A 434 -4.84 29.86 19.08
C GLU A 434 -5.27 28.49 18.52
N ILE A 435 -4.32 27.63 18.21
CA ILE A 435 -4.55 26.23 17.83
C ILE A 435 -4.15 25.36 19.00
N ARG A 436 -5.08 24.56 19.53
CA ARG A 436 -4.84 23.58 20.57
C ARG A 436 -4.88 22.18 20.00
N LEU A 437 -3.88 21.39 20.32
CA LEU A 437 -3.74 19.98 19.91
C LEU A 437 -3.90 19.11 21.15
N TYR A 438 -4.77 18.12 21.08
CA TYR A 438 -5.05 17.20 22.16
C TYR A 438 -4.81 15.78 21.69
N ASN A 439 -3.90 15.05 22.36
CA ASN A 439 -3.74 13.62 22.14
C ASN A 439 -4.83 12.89 22.93
N ILE A 440 -5.79 12.30 22.23
CA ILE A 440 -6.99 11.74 22.83
C ILE A 440 -6.97 10.23 22.85
N THR A 441 -7.52 9.62 23.89
CA THR A 441 -7.80 8.18 23.93
C THR A 441 -8.89 7.84 22.91
N ASN A 442 -8.65 6.83 22.09
CA ASN A 442 -9.54 6.46 21.00
C ASN A 442 -9.43 4.96 20.66
N PRO A 443 -10.44 4.36 19.99
CA PRO A 443 -10.41 2.94 19.61
C PRO A 443 -9.62 2.65 18.33
N HIS A 444 -9.22 3.68 17.56
CA HIS A 444 -8.74 3.57 16.18
C HIS A 444 -7.22 3.35 16.08
N ALA A 445 -6.44 4.16 16.79
CA ALA A 445 -4.98 4.12 16.80
C ALA A 445 -4.43 4.38 18.22
N ASP A 446 -3.19 4.02 18.51
CA ASP A 446 -2.59 4.22 19.85
C ASP A 446 -2.34 5.70 20.17
N GLY A 447 -2.18 6.53 19.14
CA GLY A 447 -2.10 7.99 19.26
C GLY A 447 -3.05 8.66 18.27
N MET A 448 -3.77 9.71 18.72
CA MET A 448 -4.62 10.51 17.84
C MET A 448 -4.73 11.95 18.33
N ILE A 449 -4.42 12.89 17.45
CA ILE A 449 -4.55 14.31 17.72
C ILE A 449 -5.90 14.82 17.24
N LEU A 450 -6.64 15.45 18.15
CA LEU A 450 -7.75 16.33 17.86
C LEU A 450 -7.22 17.77 17.83
N GLY A 451 -7.50 18.52 16.77
CA GLY A 451 -7.11 19.92 16.62
C GLY A 451 -8.27 20.87 16.89
N HIS A 452 -8.08 21.88 17.73
CA HIS A 452 -9.09 22.92 17.99
C HIS A 452 -8.54 24.31 17.65
N ILE A 453 -9.11 24.93 16.65
CA ILE A 453 -8.87 26.32 16.25
C ILE A 453 -9.81 27.17 17.09
N VAL A 454 -9.27 27.82 18.11
CA VAL A 454 -10.05 28.32 19.28
C VAL A 454 -10.95 29.47 18.91
N LYS A 455 -10.41 30.51 18.24
CA LYS A 455 -11.17 31.70 17.90
C LYS A 455 -12.33 31.42 16.95
N GLU A 456 -12.07 30.61 15.94
CA GLU A 456 -13.05 30.22 14.91
C GLU A 456 -13.95 29.08 15.37
N ASN A 457 -13.60 28.45 16.50
CA ASN A 457 -14.29 27.32 17.09
C ASN A 457 -14.51 26.18 16.10
N VAL A 458 -13.44 25.86 15.34
CA VAL A 458 -13.38 24.75 14.39
C VAL A 458 -12.56 23.62 15.00
N VAL A 459 -13.09 22.40 14.95
CA VAL A 459 -12.41 21.20 15.44
C VAL A 459 -12.10 20.27 14.28
N TRP A 460 -10.83 19.89 14.16
CA TRP A 460 -10.38 18.87 13.21
C TRP A 460 -10.43 17.49 13.84
N VAL A 461 -11.18 16.56 13.21
CA VAL A 461 -11.32 15.17 13.63
C VAL A 461 -11.26 14.28 12.41
N THR A 462 -10.63 13.12 12.54
CA THR A 462 -10.56 12.12 11.47
C THR A 462 -10.95 10.72 11.98
N ASP A 463 -11.34 9.83 11.10
CA ASP A 463 -11.64 8.40 11.24
C ASP A 463 -12.65 8.01 12.32
N ILE A 464 -12.46 8.48 13.55
CA ILE A 464 -13.38 8.20 14.66
C ILE A 464 -14.68 9.00 14.58
N LEU A 465 -14.72 10.02 13.72
CA LEU A 465 -15.91 10.79 13.35
C LEU A 465 -15.74 11.34 11.93
N SER A 466 -16.60 10.90 11.01
CA SER A 466 -16.53 11.27 9.59
C SER A 466 -17.87 11.82 9.12
N PRO A 467 -18.01 13.15 8.86
CA PRO A 467 -19.25 13.75 8.36
C PRO A 467 -19.53 13.41 6.89
N ARG A 468 -19.92 12.16 6.61
CA ARG A 468 -20.27 11.66 5.27
C ARG A 468 -21.76 11.35 5.10
N GLY A 469 -22.57 11.55 6.12
CA GLY A 469 -23.98 11.22 6.19
C GLY A 469 -24.45 11.26 7.66
N PRO A 470 -25.48 10.52 8.02
CA PRO A 470 -25.89 10.38 9.41
C PRO A 470 -24.74 9.87 10.27
N ILE A 471 -24.44 10.58 11.37
CA ILE A 471 -23.36 10.21 12.28
C ILE A 471 -23.97 9.38 13.42
N GLU A 472 -23.59 8.13 13.47
CA GLU A 472 -24.08 7.19 14.47
C GLU A 472 -23.21 7.20 15.73
N ARG A 473 -23.85 6.87 16.85
CA ARG A 473 -23.17 6.66 18.13
C ARG A 473 -22.35 5.38 18.10
N ASN A 474 -21.05 5.50 18.29
CA ASN A 474 -20.12 4.38 18.38
C ASN A 474 -18.96 4.74 19.32
N ALA A 475 -18.01 3.83 19.52
CA ALA A 475 -16.87 4.06 20.41
C ALA A 475 -15.99 5.26 19.96
N GLY A 476 -15.88 5.51 18.65
CA GLY A 476 -15.13 6.64 18.10
C GLY A 476 -15.79 7.97 18.38
N THR A 477 -17.09 8.11 18.08
CA THR A 477 -17.85 9.35 18.33
C THR A 477 -17.96 9.66 19.82
N LEU A 478 -18.08 8.63 20.68
CA LEU A 478 -18.04 8.79 22.12
C LEU A 478 -16.69 9.30 22.62
N ALA A 479 -15.57 8.82 22.06
CA ALA A 479 -14.23 9.32 22.41
C ALA A 479 -14.07 10.82 22.06
N VAL A 480 -14.64 11.28 20.95
CA VAL A 480 -14.69 12.72 20.61
C VAL A 480 -15.53 13.49 21.64
N GLY A 481 -16.71 12.97 22.02
CA GLY A 481 -17.57 13.60 23.02
C GLY A 481 -16.92 13.71 24.41
N GLU A 482 -16.19 12.68 24.82
CA GLU A 482 -15.39 12.70 26.05
C GLU A 482 -14.26 13.75 25.99
N ALA A 483 -13.57 13.85 24.86
CA ALA A 483 -12.57 14.90 24.65
C ALA A 483 -13.20 16.30 24.71
N PHE A 484 -14.35 16.49 24.10
CA PHE A 484 -15.06 17.78 24.16
C PHE A 484 -15.44 18.16 25.61
N LYS A 485 -15.94 17.21 26.40
CA LYS A 485 -16.21 17.41 27.83
C LYS A 485 -14.93 17.75 28.61
N LYS A 486 -13.87 16.95 28.41
CA LYS A 486 -12.59 17.12 29.11
C LYS A 486 -11.95 18.48 28.85
N TYR A 487 -12.01 18.98 27.62
CA TYR A 487 -11.33 20.21 27.20
C TYR A 487 -12.25 21.43 27.08
N GLY A 488 -13.53 21.29 27.46
CA GLY A 488 -14.52 22.39 27.47
C GLY A 488 -14.87 22.89 26.05
N ILE A 489 -14.87 22.03 25.05
CA ILE A 489 -15.19 22.39 23.67
C ILE A 489 -16.72 22.35 23.48
N THR A 490 -17.33 23.50 23.15
CA THR A 490 -18.77 23.62 22.97
C THR A 490 -19.13 24.47 21.76
N GLY A 491 -20.22 24.13 21.06
CA GLY A 491 -20.75 24.91 19.94
C GLY A 491 -19.86 24.88 18.68
N SER A 492 -18.94 23.93 18.58
CA SER A 492 -17.94 23.87 17.50
C SER A 492 -18.51 23.44 16.16
N THR A 493 -17.81 23.85 15.09
CA THR A 493 -17.91 23.24 13.77
C THR A 493 -16.84 22.16 13.67
N ILE A 494 -17.25 20.93 13.41
CA ILE A 494 -16.35 19.80 13.22
C ILE A 494 -16.01 19.70 11.74
N ALA A 495 -14.73 19.81 11.40
CA ALA A 495 -14.20 19.58 10.07
C ALA A 495 -13.63 18.15 10.00
N GLY A 496 -14.13 17.34 9.08
CA GLY A 496 -13.76 15.94 9.00
C GLY A 496 -12.50 15.70 8.16
N GLY A 497 -11.57 14.92 8.67
CA GLY A 497 -10.48 14.33 7.86
C GLY A 497 -11.03 13.45 6.74
N HIS A 498 -12.24 12.96 6.93
CA HIS A 498 -13.07 12.34 5.90
C HIS A 498 -14.45 13.01 5.86
N GLY A 499 -14.99 13.19 4.63
CA GLY A 499 -16.31 13.82 4.45
C GLY A 499 -16.27 15.34 4.47
N ALA A 500 -17.34 15.96 4.98
CA ALA A 500 -17.51 17.42 4.98
C ALA A 500 -17.35 17.99 6.40
N THR A 501 -18.33 18.80 6.84
CA THR A 501 -18.42 19.38 8.17
C THR A 501 -19.72 18.98 8.87
N ALA A 502 -19.71 18.99 10.21
CA ALA A 502 -20.89 18.87 11.03
C ALA A 502 -20.89 19.93 12.14
N LYS A 503 -22.07 20.36 12.59
CA LYS A 503 -22.18 21.15 13.80
C LYS A 503 -22.26 20.24 15.01
N GLN A 504 -21.53 20.55 16.07
CA GLN A 504 -21.58 19.80 17.32
C GLN A 504 -23.00 19.63 17.85
N ALA A 505 -23.83 20.69 17.75
CA ALA A 505 -25.21 20.67 18.20
C ALA A 505 -26.07 19.61 17.47
N ASP A 506 -25.82 19.41 16.16
CA ASP A 506 -26.61 18.50 15.34
C ASP A 506 -26.29 17.02 15.62
N ILE A 507 -25.11 16.73 16.16
CA ILE A 507 -24.61 15.38 16.42
C ILE A 507 -24.41 15.08 17.92
N GLY A 508 -24.93 15.93 18.81
CA GLY A 508 -24.82 15.77 20.26
C GLY A 508 -25.13 14.35 20.77
N PRO A 509 -26.24 13.71 20.34
CA PRO A 509 -26.57 12.34 20.74
C PRO A 509 -25.47 11.32 20.35
N ALA A 510 -24.87 11.45 19.17
CA ALA A 510 -23.79 10.58 18.72
C ALA A 510 -22.52 10.77 19.58
N LEU A 511 -22.27 11.99 20.06
CA LEU A 511 -21.18 12.32 20.96
C LEU A 511 -21.43 11.92 22.42
N GLY A 512 -22.64 11.39 22.76
CA GLY A 512 -23.02 11.12 24.14
C GLY A 512 -23.20 12.41 24.97
N MET A 513 -23.57 13.50 24.31
CA MET A 513 -23.88 14.79 24.92
C MET A 513 -25.39 14.96 24.94
N GLU A 514 -25.93 15.48 26.07
CA GLU A 514 -27.37 15.79 26.15
C GLU A 514 -27.72 16.90 25.16
N VAL A 515 -28.85 16.76 24.49
CA VAL A 515 -29.43 17.84 23.70
C VAL A 515 -29.99 18.86 24.72
N THR A 516 -29.26 19.91 25.00
CA THR A 516 -29.86 21.05 25.71
C THR A 516 -30.90 21.64 24.76
N SER A 517 -32.17 21.23 24.95
CA SER A 517 -33.30 21.93 24.36
C SER A 517 -33.24 23.39 24.76
N ARG A 518 -32.98 24.27 23.83
CA ARG A 518 -33.22 25.70 23.99
C ARG A 518 -34.68 25.99 23.72
#